data_9e374cce442ed21b58b0609eea57f828
#
_entry.id   9e374cce442ed21b58b0609eea57f828
#
_cell.length_a   1.000
_cell.length_b   1.000
_cell.length_c   1.000
_cell.angle_alpha   90.00
_cell.angle_beta   90.00
_cell.angle_gamma   90.00
#
_symmetry.space_group_name_H-M   'P 1'
#
loop_
_entity.id
_entity.type
_entity.pdbx_description
1 polymer ?
#
loop_
_entity_poly.entity_id
_entity_poly.type
_entity_poly.pdbx_seq_one_letter_code
_entity_poly.pdbx_strand_id
1 'polypeptide(L)'
;MPMPGRLDHINAWALEDEGGWAVVDTGLHTEETVAVWRSIFAGNAKREDLAGKTLSRKTLTRVLATHMHPDHIGMAGWLTKKFNCRLWMSQLEYLNCRVLTADTGREAPADGLNFYHRAGWSGEAIERYQTRFGNYGKNVFPLPQSYRRVVNGEEIRIGQLTWRVVVGYGHSPEHACYYSEAAKLLISGDQVLPKISSNVSVYPTEPDANPMQAWLDSIVYIKAQVPDDVLVLPSHHDCFRGLHARLDYLVASQSRSMERLLRTLQEPKRAIDVFVALFGRAIDQSDAGLLSLATGESLACLNYLLHRGEINRSNDDAGVAWYQAKA
;
A
#
# COMPACT_ATOMS: atom_id res chain seq x y z
N MET A 1 -12.00 -9.26 4.23
CA MET A 1 -11.02 -10.31 4.51
C MET A 1 -10.33 -9.99 5.82
N PRO A 2 -10.10 -10.93 6.73
CA PRO A 2 -9.54 -10.67 8.05
C PRO A 2 -8.09 -10.18 7.96
N MET A 3 -7.71 -9.29 8.87
CA MET A 3 -6.36 -8.79 9.04
C MET A 3 -5.96 -8.73 10.51
N PRO A 4 -4.69 -8.99 10.84
CA PRO A 4 -4.20 -8.78 12.19
C PRO A 4 -4.04 -7.29 12.49
N GLY A 5 -4.14 -6.92 13.78
CA GLY A 5 -3.86 -5.58 14.27
C GLY A 5 -5.04 -4.62 14.12
N ARG A 6 -4.72 -3.30 14.05
CA ARG A 6 -5.73 -2.23 14.16
C ARG A 6 -6.60 -2.02 12.93
N LEU A 7 -6.17 -2.52 11.76
CA LEU A 7 -6.96 -2.39 10.52
C LEU A 7 -8.11 -3.42 10.49
N ASP A 8 -8.01 -4.51 11.26
CA ASP A 8 -9.04 -5.51 11.44
C ASP A 8 -9.41 -6.29 10.15
N HIS A 9 -9.64 -5.58 9.06
CA HIS A 9 -10.02 -6.19 7.79
C HIS A 9 -9.54 -5.39 6.57
N ILE A 10 -9.53 -6.08 5.43
CA ILE A 10 -9.44 -5.47 4.10
C ILE A 10 -10.71 -5.76 3.30
N ASN A 11 -11.19 -4.78 2.57
CA ASN A 11 -12.26 -4.92 1.60
C ASN A 11 -11.71 -5.52 0.30
N ALA A 12 -12.27 -6.65 -0.12
CA ALA A 12 -12.09 -7.20 -1.46
C ALA A 12 -13.38 -6.98 -2.25
N TRP A 13 -13.27 -6.50 -3.48
CA TRP A 13 -14.44 -6.12 -4.27
C TRP A 13 -14.76 -7.17 -5.32
N ALA A 14 -16.00 -7.66 -5.34
CA ALA A 14 -16.48 -8.59 -6.35
C ALA A 14 -17.36 -7.84 -7.37
N LEU A 15 -16.96 -7.87 -8.61
CA LEU A 15 -17.64 -7.23 -9.73
C LEU A 15 -18.26 -8.30 -10.62
N GLU A 16 -19.55 -8.15 -10.95
CA GLU A 16 -20.23 -9.08 -11.86
C GLU A 16 -19.61 -8.99 -13.26
N ASP A 17 -19.20 -10.15 -13.79
CA ASP A 17 -18.53 -10.26 -15.09
C ASP A 17 -19.21 -11.31 -15.95
N GLU A 18 -18.94 -11.34 -17.26
CA GLU A 18 -19.50 -12.32 -18.17
C GLU A 18 -19.05 -13.73 -17.75
N GLY A 19 -20.03 -14.57 -17.42
CA GLY A 19 -19.80 -15.96 -16.98
C GLY A 19 -19.34 -16.12 -15.54
N GLY A 20 -19.14 -15.04 -14.75
CA GLY A 20 -18.66 -15.17 -13.37
C GLY A 20 -18.47 -13.85 -12.66
N TRP A 21 -17.37 -13.76 -11.92
CA TRP A 21 -16.99 -12.59 -11.14
C TRP A 21 -15.54 -12.19 -11.38
N ALA A 22 -15.28 -10.91 -11.51
CA ALA A 22 -13.96 -10.34 -11.36
C ALA A 22 -13.78 -9.93 -9.88
N VAL A 23 -12.60 -10.17 -9.31
CA VAL A 23 -12.31 -9.79 -7.92
C VAL A 23 -11.16 -8.81 -7.92
N VAL A 24 -11.31 -7.71 -7.17
CA VAL A 24 -10.26 -6.72 -6.92
C VAL A 24 -9.79 -6.87 -5.48
N ASP A 25 -8.51 -7.14 -5.31
CA ASP A 25 -7.78 -7.50 -4.09
C ASP A 25 -8.28 -8.80 -3.42
N THR A 26 -7.46 -9.39 -2.54
CA THR A 26 -7.67 -10.80 -2.22
C THR A 26 -7.46 -11.17 -0.74
N GLY A 27 -6.88 -10.31 0.07
CA GLY A 27 -6.52 -10.60 1.46
C GLY A 27 -5.16 -11.28 1.61
N LEU A 28 -4.68 -11.34 2.85
CA LEU A 28 -3.45 -12.02 3.25
C LEU A 28 -3.52 -13.53 2.99
N HIS A 29 -2.42 -14.15 2.65
CA HIS A 29 -2.30 -15.61 2.60
C HIS A 29 -2.22 -16.20 4.02
N THR A 30 -3.37 -16.40 4.63
CA THR A 30 -3.55 -17.03 5.94
C THR A 30 -4.62 -18.12 5.86
N GLU A 31 -4.59 -19.05 6.82
CA GLU A 31 -5.62 -20.10 6.89
C GLU A 31 -7.03 -19.51 7.08
N GLU A 32 -7.13 -18.42 7.84
CA GLU A 32 -8.37 -17.69 8.07
C GLU A 32 -8.93 -17.11 6.77
N THR A 33 -8.10 -16.42 5.98
CA THR A 33 -8.51 -15.88 4.68
C THR A 33 -8.90 -16.99 3.69
N VAL A 34 -8.16 -18.11 3.70
CA VAL A 34 -8.54 -19.30 2.91
C VAL A 34 -9.91 -19.83 3.31
N ALA A 35 -10.19 -19.90 4.62
CA ALA A 35 -11.50 -20.37 5.13
C ALA A 35 -12.63 -19.41 4.70
N VAL A 36 -12.42 -18.10 4.76
CA VAL A 36 -13.38 -17.09 4.28
C VAL A 36 -13.67 -17.28 2.78
N TRP A 37 -12.64 -17.38 1.94
CA TRP A 37 -12.83 -17.61 0.50
C TRP A 37 -13.57 -18.93 0.21
N ARG A 38 -13.22 -20.00 0.92
CA ARG A 38 -13.93 -21.30 0.79
C ARG A 38 -15.40 -21.16 1.16
N SER A 39 -15.72 -20.46 2.24
CA SER A 39 -17.10 -20.19 2.67
C SER A 39 -17.89 -19.39 1.63
N ILE A 40 -17.29 -18.34 1.06
CA ILE A 40 -17.88 -17.53 0.00
C ILE A 40 -18.25 -18.40 -1.22
N PHE A 41 -17.32 -19.24 -1.71
CA PHE A 41 -17.56 -20.10 -2.87
C PHE A 41 -18.49 -21.29 -2.59
N ALA A 42 -18.60 -21.73 -1.34
CA ALA A 42 -19.59 -22.73 -0.94
C ALA A 42 -21.02 -22.16 -0.83
N GLY A 43 -21.17 -20.82 -0.91
CA GLY A 43 -22.46 -20.16 -0.70
C GLY A 43 -22.90 -20.05 0.75
N ASN A 44 -21.96 -20.23 1.68
CA ASN A 44 -22.20 -20.20 3.13
C ASN A 44 -21.88 -18.82 3.74
N ALA A 45 -21.37 -17.87 2.94
CA ALA A 45 -21.11 -16.53 3.40
C ALA A 45 -22.41 -15.82 3.80
N LYS A 46 -22.36 -15.05 4.87
CA LYS A 46 -23.50 -14.25 5.33
C LYS A 46 -23.93 -13.28 4.24
N ARG A 47 -25.23 -13.01 4.17
CA ARG A 47 -25.81 -12.10 3.17
C ARG A 47 -25.22 -10.69 3.22
N GLU A 48 -24.82 -10.27 4.40
CA GLU A 48 -24.19 -8.96 4.68
C GLU A 48 -22.82 -8.83 4.01
N ASP A 49 -22.06 -9.93 3.94
CA ASP A 49 -20.72 -9.96 3.35
C ASP A 49 -20.74 -9.84 1.82
N LEU A 50 -21.87 -10.08 1.17
CA LEU A 50 -22.02 -10.10 -0.29
C LEU A 50 -23.11 -9.17 -0.81
N ALA A 51 -23.55 -8.20 -0.03
CA ALA A 51 -24.62 -7.27 -0.39
C ALA A 51 -25.86 -7.98 -0.99
N GLY A 52 -26.21 -9.15 -0.46
CA GLY A 52 -27.38 -9.94 -0.87
C GLY A 52 -27.17 -10.84 -2.10
N LYS A 53 -25.98 -10.86 -2.70
CA LYS A 53 -25.61 -11.76 -3.81
C LYS A 53 -24.74 -12.91 -3.31
N THR A 54 -24.68 -14.01 -4.06
CA THR A 54 -23.83 -15.16 -3.73
C THR A 54 -22.88 -15.46 -4.89
N LEU A 55 -21.62 -15.73 -4.57
CA LEU A 55 -20.61 -16.17 -5.53
C LEU A 55 -20.60 -17.70 -5.75
N SER A 56 -21.40 -18.43 -5.00
CA SER A 56 -21.33 -19.90 -4.87
C SER A 56 -21.43 -20.70 -6.18
N ARG A 57 -22.10 -20.19 -7.19
CA ARG A 57 -22.32 -20.92 -8.45
C ARG A 57 -21.62 -20.28 -9.64
N LYS A 58 -20.82 -19.22 -9.42
CA LYS A 58 -20.11 -18.53 -10.46
C LYS A 58 -18.61 -18.76 -10.31
N THR A 59 -17.92 -18.83 -11.42
CA THR A 59 -16.46 -18.88 -11.46
C THR A 59 -15.85 -17.48 -11.34
N LEU A 60 -14.57 -17.40 -11.00
CA LEU A 60 -13.81 -16.17 -11.20
C LEU A 60 -13.31 -16.11 -12.65
N THR A 61 -13.55 -14.99 -13.31
CA THR A 61 -13.09 -14.71 -14.66
C THR A 61 -11.69 -14.11 -14.67
N ARG A 62 -11.38 -13.31 -13.63
CA ARG A 62 -10.10 -12.66 -13.43
C ARG A 62 -9.91 -12.21 -11.98
N VAL A 63 -8.66 -12.05 -11.59
CA VAL A 63 -8.27 -11.39 -10.33
C VAL A 63 -7.51 -10.12 -10.69
N LEU A 64 -7.95 -8.98 -10.19
CA LEU A 64 -7.27 -7.71 -10.30
C LEU A 64 -6.60 -7.40 -8.97
N ALA A 65 -5.38 -6.86 -8.98
CA ALA A 65 -4.74 -6.35 -7.78
C ALA A 65 -4.53 -4.85 -7.92
N THR A 66 -4.84 -4.11 -6.87
CA THR A 66 -4.55 -2.67 -6.83
C THR A 66 -3.05 -2.45 -6.72
N HIS A 67 -2.38 -3.18 -5.85
CA HIS A 67 -0.94 -3.11 -5.63
C HIS A 67 -0.38 -4.37 -4.95
N MET A 68 0.92 -4.35 -4.63
CA MET A 68 1.68 -5.52 -4.22
C MET A 68 1.60 -5.86 -2.73
N HIS A 69 1.05 -5.01 -1.84
CA HIS A 69 1.07 -5.30 -0.41
C HIS A 69 0.36 -6.63 -0.09
N PRO A 70 0.85 -7.39 0.90
CA PRO A 70 0.40 -8.77 1.11
C PRO A 70 -1.10 -8.93 1.37
N ASP A 71 -1.72 -7.95 2.01
CA ASP A 71 -3.17 -7.94 2.27
C ASP A 71 -4.02 -7.72 1.02
N HIS A 72 -3.44 -7.21 -0.06
CA HIS A 72 -4.09 -7.05 -1.37
C HIS A 72 -3.83 -8.24 -2.29
N ILE A 73 -2.57 -8.65 -2.42
CA ILE A 73 -2.13 -9.66 -3.38
C ILE A 73 -2.03 -11.07 -2.81
N GLY A 74 -2.12 -11.23 -1.48
CA GLY A 74 -1.77 -12.45 -0.77
C GLY A 74 -2.45 -13.71 -1.28
N MET A 75 -3.74 -13.68 -1.60
CA MET A 75 -4.48 -14.83 -2.12
C MET A 75 -4.61 -14.86 -3.64
N ALA A 76 -4.06 -13.89 -4.38
CA ALA A 76 -4.23 -13.80 -5.83
C ALA A 76 -3.72 -15.05 -6.57
N GLY A 77 -2.55 -15.57 -6.20
CA GLY A 77 -2.01 -16.78 -6.78
C GLY A 77 -2.87 -18.01 -6.51
N TRP A 78 -3.45 -18.12 -5.31
CA TRP A 78 -4.36 -19.20 -4.95
C TRP A 78 -5.67 -19.14 -5.76
N LEU A 79 -6.27 -17.94 -5.87
CA LEU A 79 -7.51 -17.73 -6.61
C LEU A 79 -7.32 -17.98 -8.11
N THR A 80 -6.27 -17.43 -8.71
CA THR A 80 -5.99 -17.63 -10.15
C THR A 80 -5.73 -19.09 -10.49
N LYS A 81 -5.01 -19.83 -9.62
CA LYS A 81 -4.78 -21.28 -9.76
C LYS A 81 -6.09 -22.06 -9.63
N LYS A 82 -6.91 -21.76 -8.60
CA LYS A 82 -8.15 -22.47 -8.32
C LYS A 82 -9.18 -22.34 -9.45
N PHE A 83 -9.28 -21.16 -10.05
CA PHE A 83 -10.30 -20.86 -11.07
C PHE A 83 -9.74 -20.84 -12.50
N ASN A 84 -8.47 -21.14 -12.68
CA ASN A 84 -7.80 -21.09 -13.98
C ASN A 84 -8.03 -19.76 -14.71
N CYS A 85 -7.90 -18.65 -13.97
CA CYS A 85 -8.09 -17.31 -14.50
C CYS A 85 -6.79 -16.49 -14.39
N ARG A 86 -6.74 -15.33 -15.07
CA ARG A 86 -5.52 -14.50 -15.10
C ARG A 86 -5.48 -13.49 -13.96
N LEU A 87 -4.28 -13.23 -13.46
CA LEU A 87 -3.96 -12.07 -12.65
C LEU A 87 -3.80 -10.84 -13.55
N TRP A 88 -4.43 -9.72 -13.17
CA TRP A 88 -4.34 -8.41 -13.80
C TRP A 88 -3.72 -7.43 -12.81
N MET A 89 -2.61 -6.82 -13.16
CA MET A 89 -1.82 -5.99 -12.25
C MET A 89 -0.92 -5.04 -13.03
N SER A 90 -0.52 -3.92 -12.45
CA SER A 90 0.50 -3.06 -13.05
C SER A 90 1.89 -3.73 -13.03
N GLN A 91 2.80 -3.26 -13.86
CA GLN A 91 4.08 -3.95 -14.07
C GLN A 91 4.99 -3.89 -12.87
N LEU A 92 5.18 -2.69 -12.31
CA LEU A 92 6.08 -2.52 -11.17
C LEU A 92 5.56 -3.26 -9.93
N GLU A 93 4.26 -3.28 -9.71
CA GLU A 93 3.66 -4.04 -8.60
C GLU A 93 3.91 -5.55 -8.75
N TYR A 94 3.71 -6.11 -9.95
CA TYR A 94 3.98 -7.52 -10.20
C TYR A 94 5.46 -7.87 -10.01
N LEU A 95 6.38 -7.06 -10.57
CA LEU A 95 7.82 -7.31 -10.49
C LEU A 95 8.33 -7.16 -9.05
N ASN A 96 7.91 -6.12 -8.32
CA ASN A 96 8.30 -5.95 -6.92
C ASN A 96 7.76 -7.09 -6.03
N CYS A 97 6.50 -7.50 -6.22
CA CYS A 97 5.96 -8.65 -5.51
C CYS A 97 6.81 -9.91 -5.77
N ARG A 98 7.22 -10.17 -7.02
CA ARG A 98 8.08 -11.30 -7.39
C ARG A 98 9.46 -11.22 -6.74
N VAL A 99 10.07 -10.04 -6.68
CA VAL A 99 11.35 -9.80 -6.01
C VAL A 99 11.22 -10.06 -4.51
N LEU A 100 10.24 -9.43 -3.86
CA LEU A 100 10.05 -9.56 -2.40
C LEU A 100 9.68 -10.99 -1.98
N THR A 101 8.93 -11.74 -2.80
CA THR A 101 8.65 -13.15 -2.53
C THR A 101 9.90 -14.04 -2.70
N ALA A 102 10.82 -13.68 -3.61
CA ALA A 102 12.06 -14.40 -3.83
C ALA A 102 13.07 -14.23 -2.68
N ASP A 103 12.92 -13.23 -1.83
CA ASP A 103 13.74 -13.02 -0.64
C ASP A 103 13.36 -13.93 0.54
N THR A 104 12.28 -14.70 0.41
CA THR A 104 11.84 -15.60 1.48
C THR A 104 12.91 -16.64 1.81
N GLY A 105 13.33 -16.66 3.07
CA GLY A 105 14.37 -17.56 3.56
C GLY A 105 15.81 -17.13 3.25
N ARG A 106 16.01 -15.95 2.69
CA ARG A 106 17.34 -15.35 2.50
C ARG A 106 17.76 -14.55 3.73
N GLU A 107 19.07 -14.36 3.86
CA GLU A 107 19.62 -13.43 4.84
C GLU A 107 19.37 -11.97 4.43
N ALA A 108 19.24 -11.10 5.42
CA ALA A 108 19.08 -9.68 5.19
C ALA A 108 20.34 -9.11 4.49
N PRO A 109 20.18 -8.38 3.39
CA PRO A 109 21.30 -7.81 2.65
C PRO A 109 21.98 -6.70 3.44
N ALA A 110 23.30 -6.54 3.23
CA ALA A 110 24.09 -5.50 3.89
C ALA A 110 23.52 -4.09 3.67
N ASP A 111 22.99 -3.80 2.48
CA ASP A 111 22.35 -2.50 2.17
C ASP A 111 21.10 -2.26 3.04
N GLY A 112 20.32 -3.30 3.33
CA GLY A 112 19.19 -3.20 4.24
C GLY A 112 19.63 -2.91 5.68
N LEU A 113 20.67 -3.55 6.16
CA LEU A 113 21.25 -3.30 7.49
C LEU A 113 21.78 -1.86 7.59
N ASN A 114 22.55 -1.43 6.58
CA ASN A 114 23.09 -0.07 6.49
C ASN A 114 21.99 0.99 6.43
N PHE A 115 20.90 0.74 5.72
CA PHE A 115 19.76 1.64 5.64
C PHE A 115 19.17 1.93 7.02
N TYR A 116 18.87 0.89 7.82
CA TYR A 116 18.31 1.06 9.14
C TYR A 116 19.33 1.59 10.15
N HIS A 117 20.60 1.21 10.03
CA HIS A 117 21.68 1.80 10.83
C HIS A 117 21.77 3.31 10.60
N ARG A 118 21.81 3.74 9.34
CA ARG A 118 21.82 5.17 8.97
C ARG A 118 20.60 5.93 9.49
N ALA A 119 19.44 5.29 9.58
CA ALA A 119 18.23 5.87 10.16
C ALA A 119 18.31 6.04 11.68
N GLY A 120 19.31 5.42 12.36
CA GLY A 120 19.54 5.51 13.79
C GLY A 120 19.01 4.33 14.60
N TRP A 121 18.74 3.17 13.98
CA TRP A 121 18.28 1.99 14.71
C TRP A 121 19.34 1.46 15.67
N SER A 122 18.89 0.93 16.85
CA SER A 122 19.75 0.19 17.77
C SER A 122 20.16 -1.16 17.21
N GLY A 123 21.22 -1.77 17.77
CA GLY A 123 21.65 -3.14 17.39
C GLY A 123 20.52 -4.17 17.51
N GLU A 124 19.76 -4.10 18.60
CA GLU A 124 18.60 -4.96 18.84
C GLU A 124 17.47 -4.82 17.79
N ALA A 125 17.21 -3.60 17.31
CA ALA A 125 16.23 -3.35 16.26
C ALA A 125 16.73 -3.93 14.92
N ILE A 126 18.04 -3.83 14.64
CA ILE A 126 18.66 -4.40 13.45
C ILE A 126 18.62 -5.94 13.49
N GLU A 127 18.90 -6.58 14.62
CA GLU A 127 18.77 -8.03 14.80
C GLU A 127 17.33 -8.52 14.53
N ARG A 128 16.34 -7.75 15.01
CA ARG A 128 14.92 -8.03 14.70
C ARG A 128 14.59 -7.88 13.22
N TYR A 129 15.19 -6.92 12.53
CA TYR A 129 15.06 -6.80 11.07
C TYR A 129 15.65 -8.03 10.37
N GLN A 130 16.84 -8.48 10.74
CA GLN A 130 17.47 -9.67 10.16
C GLN A 130 16.56 -10.90 10.26
N THR A 131 15.99 -11.14 11.46
CA THR A 131 15.07 -12.27 11.67
C THR A 131 13.78 -12.20 10.88
N ARG A 132 13.33 -11.00 10.51
CA ARG A 132 12.06 -10.77 9.77
C ARG A 132 12.26 -10.59 8.27
N PHE A 133 13.49 -10.46 7.80
CA PHE A 133 13.75 -10.30 6.37
C PHE A 133 13.16 -11.47 5.58
N GLY A 134 12.60 -11.17 4.42
CA GLY A 134 11.92 -12.16 3.58
C GLY A 134 10.53 -12.63 4.08
N ASN A 135 10.02 -12.10 5.19
CA ASN A 135 8.67 -12.48 5.69
C ASN A 135 7.52 -12.06 4.76
N TYR A 136 7.77 -11.15 3.82
CA TYR A 136 6.78 -10.76 2.83
C TYR A 136 6.18 -11.99 2.11
N GLY A 137 7.02 -12.87 1.59
CA GLY A 137 6.57 -14.05 0.85
C GLY A 137 5.85 -15.10 1.69
N LYS A 138 5.95 -15.06 3.02
CA LYS A 138 5.15 -15.93 3.91
C LYS A 138 3.66 -15.57 3.89
N ASN A 139 3.34 -14.30 3.59
CA ASN A 139 1.98 -13.77 3.55
C ASN A 139 1.39 -13.69 2.14
N VAL A 140 2.11 -14.20 1.14
CA VAL A 140 1.70 -14.19 -0.27
C VAL A 140 1.77 -15.60 -0.85
N PHE A 141 0.64 -16.13 -1.33
CA PHE A 141 0.64 -17.37 -2.09
C PHE A 141 1.40 -17.15 -3.42
N PRO A 142 2.23 -18.09 -3.88
CA PRO A 142 3.04 -17.92 -5.09
C PRO A 142 2.22 -17.41 -6.28
N LEU A 143 2.64 -16.28 -6.85
CA LEU A 143 1.98 -15.68 -8.01
C LEU A 143 2.13 -16.53 -9.27
N PRO A 144 1.18 -16.44 -10.21
CA PRO A 144 1.33 -17.07 -11.53
C PRO A 144 2.55 -16.50 -12.26
N GLN A 145 3.19 -17.32 -13.11
CA GLN A 145 4.37 -16.95 -13.88
C GLN A 145 4.07 -15.90 -14.97
N SER A 146 2.81 -15.77 -15.35
CA SER A 146 2.34 -14.78 -16.32
C SER A 146 1.14 -14.03 -15.77
N TYR A 147 1.03 -12.78 -16.14
CA TYR A 147 -0.06 -11.90 -15.74
C TYR A 147 -0.53 -11.05 -16.93
N ARG A 148 -1.64 -10.36 -16.80
CA ARG A 148 -2.09 -9.33 -17.74
C ARG A 148 -1.74 -7.98 -17.14
N ARG A 149 -0.87 -7.24 -17.80
CA ARG A 149 -0.51 -5.88 -17.39
C ARG A 149 -1.71 -4.94 -17.55
N VAL A 150 -1.99 -4.13 -16.55
CA VAL A 150 -2.85 -2.94 -16.64
C VAL A 150 -1.97 -1.69 -16.68
N VAL A 151 -2.43 -0.66 -17.39
CA VAL A 151 -1.69 0.60 -17.55
C VAL A 151 -2.59 1.81 -17.27
N ASN A 152 -1.98 2.92 -16.87
CA ASN A 152 -2.73 4.15 -16.62
C ASN A 152 -3.55 4.61 -17.82
N GLY A 153 -4.79 5.02 -17.60
CA GLY A 153 -5.71 5.47 -18.63
C GLY A 153 -6.38 4.35 -19.43
N GLU A 154 -5.99 3.10 -19.22
CA GLU A 154 -6.60 1.95 -19.91
C GLU A 154 -8.06 1.76 -19.47
N GLU A 155 -8.92 1.46 -20.42
CA GLU A 155 -10.31 1.07 -20.18
C GLU A 155 -10.46 -0.45 -20.19
N ILE A 156 -11.03 -0.98 -19.12
CA ILE A 156 -11.26 -2.42 -18.92
C ILE A 156 -12.76 -2.66 -18.81
N ARG A 157 -13.30 -3.50 -19.66
CA ARG A 157 -14.69 -3.95 -19.51
C ARG A 157 -14.78 -5.10 -18.52
N ILE A 158 -15.65 -4.92 -17.50
CA ILE A 158 -16.01 -5.96 -16.52
C ILE A 158 -17.54 -6.01 -16.48
N GLY A 159 -18.11 -7.09 -16.99
CA GLY A 159 -19.55 -7.24 -17.17
C GLY A 159 -20.12 -6.13 -18.06
N GLN A 160 -21.09 -5.39 -17.54
CA GLN A 160 -21.74 -4.29 -18.27
C GLN A 160 -21.04 -2.93 -18.06
N LEU A 161 -20.04 -2.85 -17.19
CA LEU A 161 -19.38 -1.61 -16.84
C LEU A 161 -18.00 -1.51 -17.49
N THR A 162 -17.64 -0.28 -17.87
CA THR A 162 -16.28 0.09 -18.23
C THR A 162 -15.60 0.71 -17.03
N TRP A 163 -14.38 0.27 -16.78
CA TRP A 163 -13.53 0.74 -15.68
C TRP A 163 -12.25 1.32 -16.26
N ARG A 164 -11.97 2.57 -16.00
CA ARG A 164 -10.71 3.22 -16.36
C ARG A 164 -9.70 3.05 -15.25
N VAL A 165 -8.50 2.62 -15.60
CA VAL A 165 -7.38 2.50 -14.66
C VAL A 165 -6.80 3.90 -14.41
N VAL A 166 -6.72 4.29 -13.15
CA VAL A 166 -6.10 5.53 -12.68
C VAL A 166 -4.94 5.15 -11.77
N VAL A 167 -3.71 5.31 -12.24
CA VAL A 167 -2.52 4.91 -11.48
C VAL A 167 -2.07 6.03 -10.56
N GLY A 168 -1.87 5.70 -9.30
CA GLY A 168 -1.20 6.53 -8.30
C GLY A 168 0.18 5.96 -7.95
N TYR A 169 1.00 6.78 -7.34
CA TYR A 169 2.37 6.46 -6.92
C TYR A 169 2.59 6.84 -5.47
N GLY A 170 3.70 6.45 -4.90
CA GLY A 170 4.18 6.87 -3.58
C GLY A 170 3.81 5.93 -2.45
N HIS A 171 2.54 5.48 -2.33
CA HIS A 171 2.18 4.41 -1.41
C HIS A 171 2.78 3.08 -1.86
N SER A 172 2.70 2.82 -3.15
CA SER A 172 3.35 1.71 -3.83
C SER A 172 3.83 2.16 -5.22
N PRO A 173 4.62 1.36 -5.95
CA PRO A 173 5.29 1.81 -7.17
C PRO A 173 4.38 2.18 -8.34
N GLU A 174 3.21 1.53 -8.47
CA GLU A 174 2.29 1.70 -9.61
C GLU A 174 0.86 1.30 -9.20
N HIS A 175 0.34 1.90 -8.11
CA HIS A 175 -0.96 1.55 -7.52
C HIS A 175 -2.11 1.80 -8.51
N ALA A 176 -2.86 0.76 -8.87
CA ALA A 176 -3.99 0.86 -9.78
C ALA A 176 -5.31 1.11 -9.03
N CYS A 177 -5.90 2.29 -9.22
CA CYS A 177 -7.31 2.53 -8.88
C CYS A 177 -8.19 2.23 -10.10
N TYR A 178 -9.45 1.84 -9.87
CA TYR A 178 -10.40 1.53 -10.94
C TYR A 178 -11.62 2.44 -10.84
N TYR A 179 -11.82 3.28 -11.85
CA TYR A 179 -12.91 4.26 -11.92
C TYR A 179 -13.93 3.86 -12.98
N SER A 180 -15.21 3.78 -12.61
CA SER A 180 -16.33 3.63 -13.54
C SER A 180 -17.20 4.88 -13.53
N GLU A 181 -17.20 5.60 -14.65
CA GLU A 181 -18.03 6.80 -14.85
C GLU A 181 -19.51 6.48 -14.80
N ALA A 182 -19.93 5.44 -15.53
CA ALA A 182 -21.33 5.02 -15.63
C ALA A 182 -21.93 4.62 -14.27
N ALA A 183 -21.12 3.98 -13.41
CA ALA A 183 -21.56 3.55 -12.09
C ALA A 183 -21.31 4.61 -11.00
N LYS A 184 -20.52 5.65 -11.29
CA LYS A 184 -20.02 6.65 -10.33
C LYS A 184 -19.32 5.99 -9.15
N LEU A 185 -18.43 5.03 -9.44
CA LEU A 185 -17.67 4.27 -8.47
C LEU A 185 -16.17 4.45 -8.68
N LEU A 186 -15.41 4.56 -7.58
CA LEU A 186 -13.96 4.50 -7.56
C LEU A 186 -13.51 3.43 -6.59
N ILE A 187 -12.90 2.35 -7.06
CA ILE A 187 -12.13 1.44 -6.21
C ILE A 187 -10.75 2.07 -6.04
N SER A 188 -10.49 2.61 -4.86
CA SER A 188 -9.29 3.41 -4.60
C SER A 188 -8.12 2.61 -4.05
N GLY A 189 -8.33 1.35 -3.66
CA GLY A 189 -7.33 0.60 -2.93
C GLY A 189 -6.86 1.36 -1.69
N ASP A 190 -5.56 1.38 -1.49
CA ASP A 190 -4.90 2.15 -0.42
C ASP A 190 -4.44 3.54 -0.87
N GLN A 191 -4.62 3.90 -2.13
CA GLN A 191 -4.20 5.22 -2.61
C GLN A 191 -5.00 6.35 -1.95
N VAL A 192 -6.29 6.11 -1.64
CA VAL A 192 -7.15 7.06 -0.94
C VAL A 192 -8.02 6.31 0.09
N LEU A 193 -7.79 6.58 1.38
CA LEU A 193 -8.50 5.99 2.50
C LEU A 193 -9.33 7.05 3.26
N PRO A 194 -10.50 6.70 3.86
CA PRO A 194 -11.41 7.70 4.44
C PRO A 194 -10.93 8.28 5.77
N LYS A 195 -10.30 7.49 6.63
CA LYS A 195 -10.00 7.87 8.02
C LYS A 195 -8.51 8.08 8.28
N ILE A 196 -7.65 7.34 7.60
CA ILE A 196 -6.20 7.37 7.74
C ILE A 196 -5.55 7.81 6.43
N SER A 197 -4.32 8.29 6.47
CA SER A 197 -3.47 8.43 5.28
C SER A 197 -2.86 7.09 4.90
N SER A 198 -2.60 6.90 3.62
CA SER A 198 -1.77 5.80 3.16
C SER A 198 -0.36 5.93 3.73
N ASN A 199 0.27 4.82 4.08
CA ASN A 199 1.70 4.84 4.42
C ASN A 199 2.50 5.11 3.15
N VAL A 200 3.39 6.10 3.19
CA VAL A 200 4.28 6.48 2.09
C VAL A 200 5.70 6.31 2.59
N SER A 201 6.38 5.25 2.15
CA SER A 201 7.65 4.84 2.72
C SER A 201 8.80 4.81 1.71
N VAL A 202 9.99 5.17 2.19
CA VAL A 202 11.26 4.84 1.54
C VAL A 202 11.71 3.46 2.02
N TYR A 203 12.21 2.67 1.10
CA TYR A 203 12.69 1.31 1.36
C TYR A 203 14.20 1.18 1.12
N PRO A 204 14.86 0.16 1.70
CA PRO A 204 16.29 -0.07 1.52
C PRO A 204 16.75 -0.19 0.06
N THR A 205 15.85 -0.62 -0.82
CA THR A 205 16.12 -0.79 -2.26
C THR A 205 16.33 0.52 -3.01
N GLU A 206 15.77 1.63 -2.50
CA GLU A 206 15.88 2.95 -3.11
C GLU A 206 15.91 4.03 -2.01
N PRO A 207 17.01 4.14 -1.25
CA PRO A 207 17.08 4.95 -0.02
C PRO A 207 16.96 6.45 -0.24
N ASP A 208 17.24 6.95 -1.43
CA ASP A 208 17.16 8.38 -1.77
C ASP A 208 15.88 8.72 -2.58
N ALA A 209 14.94 7.78 -2.71
CA ALA A 209 13.65 8.01 -3.39
C ALA A 209 12.83 9.13 -2.74
N ASN A 210 11.97 9.76 -3.53
CA ASN A 210 11.03 10.80 -3.07
C ASN A 210 9.56 10.36 -3.27
N PRO A 211 9.10 9.29 -2.60
CA PRO A 211 7.74 8.77 -2.75
C PRO A 211 6.68 9.75 -2.25
N MET A 212 7.02 10.65 -1.31
CA MET A 212 6.08 11.66 -0.81
C MET A 212 5.69 12.65 -1.90
N GLN A 213 6.63 13.13 -2.72
CA GLN A 213 6.30 13.98 -3.87
C GLN A 213 5.41 13.20 -4.86
N ALA A 214 5.77 11.98 -5.19
CA ALA A 214 5.01 11.14 -6.12
C ALA A 214 3.57 10.89 -5.61
N TRP A 215 3.38 10.72 -4.30
CA TRP A 215 2.06 10.55 -3.70
C TRP A 215 1.23 11.85 -3.75
N LEU A 216 1.83 13.00 -3.45
CA LEU A 216 1.15 14.30 -3.54
C LEU A 216 0.74 14.61 -4.98
N ASP A 217 1.61 14.35 -5.95
CA ASP A 217 1.30 14.53 -7.39
C ASP A 217 0.17 13.58 -7.82
N SER A 218 0.14 12.36 -7.29
CA SER A 218 -0.92 11.39 -7.54
C SER A 218 -2.27 11.84 -6.98
N ILE A 219 -2.30 12.49 -5.80
CA ILE A 219 -3.53 13.07 -5.24
C ILE A 219 -4.09 14.15 -6.19
N VAL A 220 -3.23 15.04 -6.69
CA VAL A 220 -3.63 16.07 -7.66
C VAL A 220 -4.13 15.43 -8.95
N TYR A 221 -3.42 14.42 -9.45
CA TYR A 221 -3.80 13.68 -10.66
C TYR A 221 -5.16 12.99 -10.50
N ILE A 222 -5.39 12.24 -9.41
CA ILE A 222 -6.66 11.56 -9.14
C ILE A 222 -7.81 12.58 -9.08
N LYS A 223 -7.61 13.72 -8.41
CA LYS A 223 -8.60 14.79 -8.32
C LYS A 223 -9.00 15.33 -9.71
N ALA A 224 -8.04 15.44 -10.63
CA ALA A 224 -8.29 15.87 -12.00
C ALA A 224 -8.96 14.80 -12.87
N GLN A 225 -8.74 13.50 -12.56
CA GLN A 225 -9.23 12.38 -13.37
C GLN A 225 -10.59 11.85 -12.94
N VAL A 226 -10.97 12.01 -11.66
CA VAL A 226 -12.17 11.40 -11.08
C VAL A 226 -13.07 12.50 -10.51
N PRO A 227 -14.33 12.64 -10.98
CA PRO A 227 -15.27 13.59 -10.43
C PRO A 227 -15.60 13.35 -8.96
N ASP A 228 -16.08 14.38 -8.26
CA ASP A 228 -16.41 14.31 -6.82
C ASP A 228 -17.69 13.53 -6.49
N ASP A 229 -18.57 13.32 -7.47
CA ASP A 229 -19.87 12.67 -7.29
C ASP A 229 -19.81 11.14 -7.23
N VAL A 230 -18.61 10.56 -7.06
CA VAL A 230 -18.39 9.11 -6.93
C VAL A 230 -18.61 8.61 -5.51
N LEU A 231 -18.99 7.33 -5.38
CA LEU A 231 -18.80 6.56 -4.17
C LEU A 231 -17.41 5.91 -4.22
N VAL A 232 -16.59 6.20 -3.23
CA VAL A 232 -15.26 5.62 -3.11
C VAL A 232 -15.34 4.31 -2.35
N LEU A 233 -14.73 3.28 -2.91
CA LEU A 233 -14.63 1.91 -2.40
C LEU A 233 -13.17 1.67 -1.98
N PRO A 234 -12.79 2.01 -0.73
CA PRO A 234 -11.43 1.87 -0.25
C PRO A 234 -11.12 0.43 0.18
N SER A 235 -9.84 0.09 0.30
CA SER A 235 -9.48 -1.22 0.83
C SER A 235 -9.65 -1.33 2.35
N HIS A 236 -9.56 -0.24 3.06
CA HIS A 236 -9.77 -0.21 4.52
C HIS A 236 -10.85 0.78 4.91
N HIS A 237 -11.58 0.44 6.00
CA HIS A 237 -12.71 1.22 6.52
C HIS A 237 -13.93 1.23 5.58
N ASP A 238 -14.86 2.14 5.86
CA ASP A 238 -16.14 2.24 5.15
C ASP A 238 -16.01 2.94 3.80
N CYS A 239 -16.90 2.63 2.87
CA CYS A 239 -17.11 3.40 1.66
C CYS A 239 -17.50 4.85 2.00
N PHE A 240 -17.11 5.80 1.17
CA PHE A 240 -17.39 7.21 1.45
C PHE A 240 -17.64 8.03 0.18
N ARG A 241 -18.22 9.22 0.36
CA ARG A 241 -18.39 10.26 -0.66
C ARG A 241 -17.59 11.51 -0.29
N GLY A 242 -17.42 12.43 -1.22
CA GLY A 242 -16.61 13.64 -1.04
C GLY A 242 -15.13 13.36 -1.27
N LEU A 243 -14.84 12.72 -2.39
CA LEU A 243 -13.48 12.37 -2.80
C LEU A 243 -12.55 13.60 -2.79
N HIS A 244 -12.99 14.71 -3.42
CA HIS A 244 -12.17 15.91 -3.55
C HIS A 244 -11.87 16.55 -2.19
N ALA A 245 -12.85 16.64 -1.32
CA ALA A 245 -12.65 17.15 0.05
C ALA A 245 -11.66 16.26 0.84
N ARG A 246 -11.72 14.93 0.64
CA ARG A 246 -10.77 14.01 1.25
C ARG A 246 -9.36 14.18 0.70
N LEU A 247 -9.19 14.34 -0.61
CA LEU A 247 -7.90 14.59 -1.25
C LEU A 247 -7.27 15.90 -0.75
N ASP A 248 -8.06 16.99 -0.69
CA ASP A 248 -7.61 18.28 -0.16
C ASP A 248 -7.18 18.18 1.32
N TYR A 249 -7.94 17.43 2.12
CA TYR A 249 -7.57 17.17 3.52
C TYR A 249 -6.24 16.43 3.64
N LEU A 250 -5.99 15.41 2.80
CA LEU A 250 -4.74 14.65 2.80
C LEU A 250 -3.54 15.55 2.51
N VAL A 251 -3.63 16.38 1.46
CA VAL A 251 -2.57 17.37 1.12
C VAL A 251 -2.34 18.34 2.27
N ALA A 252 -3.42 18.95 2.80
CA ALA A 252 -3.30 19.90 3.89
C ALA A 252 -2.75 19.27 5.18
N SER A 253 -3.11 18.01 5.46
CA SER A 253 -2.59 17.26 6.61
C SER A 253 -1.09 17.02 6.46
N GLN A 254 -0.64 16.64 5.26
CA GLN A 254 0.77 16.40 4.98
C GLN A 254 1.58 17.70 5.07
N SER A 255 1.06 18.81 4.56
CA SER A 255 1.70 20.14 4.70
C SER A 255 1.93 20.51 6.17
N ARG A 256 0.90 20.33 7.02
CA ARG A 256 1.06 20.56 8.48
C ARG A 256 2.09 19.63 9.13
N SER A 257 2.21 18.38 8.63
CA SER A 257 3.24 17.46 9.12
C SER A 257 4.64 17.92 8.74
N MET A 258 4.84 18.42 7.51
CA MET A 258 6.11 19.01 7.08
C MET A 258 6.49 20.25 7.89
N GLU A 259 5.54 21.12 8.19
CA GLU A 259 5.79 22.29 9.04
C GLU A 259 6.21 21.91 10.47
N ARG A 260 5.58 20.88 11.06
CA ARG A 260 6.01 20.37 12.38
C ARG A 260 7.39 19.75 12.31
N LEU A 261 7.68 19.02 11.25
CA LEU A 261 9.00 18.41 11.01
C LEU A 261 10.08 19.48 10.89
N LEU A 262 9.89 20.52 10.09
CA LEU A 262 10.82 21.63 9.94
C LEU A 262 11.10 22.36 11.28
N ARG A 263 10.06 22.56 12.11
CA ARG A 263 10.25 23.11 13.46
C ARG A 263 11.09 22.20 14.36
N THR A 264 10.92 20.88 14.24
CA THR A 264 11.70 19.90 15.00
C THR A 264 13.17 19.83 14.55
N LEU A 265 13.41 20.09 13.27
CA LEU A 265 14.74 20.05 12.64
C LEU A 265 15.58 21.32 12.84
N GLN A 266 15.17 22.27 13.67
CA GLN A 266 16.03 23.40 14.04
C GLN A 266 17.32 22.89 14.72
N GLU A 267 17.24 21.77 15.44
CA GLU A 267 18.37 20.99 15.92
C GLU A 267 18.54 19.72 15.09
N PRO A 268 19.77 19.21 14.88
CA PRO A 268 20.01 17.97 14.16
C PRO A 268 19.23 16.78 14.76
N LYS A 269 18.55 16.00 13.92
CA LYS A 269 17.79 14.81 14.31
C LYS A 269 18.06 13.65 13.36
N ARG A 270 18.02 12.43 13.90
CA ARG A 270 18.01 11.20 13.09
C ARG A 270 16.57 10.90 12.60
N ALA A 271 16.43 9.99 11.69
CA ALA A 271 15.09 9.61 11.19
C ALA A 271 14.17 9.06 12.30
N ILE A 272 14.71 8.34 13.29
CA ILE A 272 13.91 7.83 14.42
C ILE A 272 13.53 8.90 15.44
N ASP A 273 14.19 10.03 15.46
CA ASP A 273 13.94 11.10 16.44
C ASP A 273 12.76 12.00 16.04
N VAL A 274 12.26 11.89 14.80
CA VAL A 274 11.16 12.73 14.29
C VAL A 274 9.78 12.08 14.41
N PHE A 275 9.66 10.88 14.96
CA PHE A 275 8.40 10.16 15.06
C PHE A 275 7.30 10.94 15.78
N VAL A 276 7.62 11.61 16.89
CA VAL A 276 6.63 12.39 17.64
C VAL A 276 6.12 13.58 16.82
N ALA A 277 7.00 14.23 16.04
CA ALA A 277 6.61 15.34 15.18
C ALA A 277 5.67 14.89 14.03
N LEU A 278 5.91 13.73 13.47
CA LEU A 278 5.13 13.20 12.35
C LEU A 278 3.85 12.49 12.81
N PHE A 279 3.95 11.62 13.83
CA PHE A 279 2.86 10.71 14.22
C PHE A 279 2.15 11.11 15.51
N GLY A 280 2.58 12.19 16.19
CA GLY A 280 2.01 12.66 17.47
C GLY A 280 2.26 11.70 18.65
N ARG A 281 3.09 10.67 18.47
CA ARG A 281 3.40 9.66 19.50
C ARG A 281 4.79 9.06 19.30
N ALA A 282 5.37 8.53 20.35
CA ALA A 282 6.54 7.68 20.26
C ALA A 282 6.18 6.34 19.61
N ILE A 283 7.13 5.75 18.90
CA ILE A 283 7.01 4.43 18.31
C ILE A 283 7.79 3.45 19.17
N ASP A 284 7.12 2.36 19.56
CA ASP A 284 7.76 1.29 20.31
C ASP A 284 8.78 0.57 19.44
N GLN A 285 10.04 0.63 19.84
CA GLN A 285 11.12 -0.02 19.10
C GLN A 285 11.07 -1.56 19.20
N SER A 286 10.30 -2.13 20.11
CA SER A 286 10.08 -3.58 20.20
C SER A 286 9.14 -4.10 19.11
N ASP A 287 8.23 -3.26 18.57
CA ASP A 287 7.41 -3.58 17.39
C ASP A 287 8.19 -3.29 16.11
N ALA A 288 8.96 -4.26 15.66
CA ALA A 288 9.79 -4.12 14.47
C ALA A 288 9.00 -3.82 13.17
N GLY A 289 7.73 -4.22 13.09
CA GLY A 289 6.86 -3.89 11.96
C GLY A 289 6.50 -2.43 11.93
N LEU A 290 5.97 -1.94 13.03
CA LEU A 290 5.59 -0.54 13.18
C LEU A 290 6.82 0.38 13.10
N LEU A 291 7.94 -0.02 13.69
CA LEU A 291 9.21 0.72 13.62
C LEU A 291 9.68 0.87 12.17
N SER A 292 9.62 -0.22 11.38
CA SER A 292 10.00 -0.19 9.95
C SER A 292 9.11 0.75 9.13
N LEU A 293 7.79 0.67 9.30
CA LEU A 293 6.83 1.56 8.63
C LEU A 293 7.05 3.02 9.01
N ALA A 294 7.19 3.31 10.30
CA ALA A 294 7.43 4.67 10.79
C ALA A 294 8.76 5.23 10.29
N THR A 295 9.82 4.41 10.24
CA THR A 295 11.12 4.83 9.72
C THR A 295 11.04 5.14 8.22
N GLY A 296 10.42 4.26 7.43
CA GLY A 296 10.23 4.48 5.99
C GLY A 296 9.44 5.75 5.68
N GLU A 297 8.36 6.02 6.42
CA GLU A 297 7.55 7.23 6.26
C GLU A 297 8.30 8.49 6.73
N SER A 298 9.07 8.40 7.81
CA SER A 298 9.93 9.50 8.25
C SER A 298 10.98 9.86 7.21
N LEU A 299 11.62 8.85 6.61
CA LEU A 299 12.59 9.06 5.52
C LEU A 299 11.92 9.62 4.27
N ALA A 300 10.68 9.22 3.94
CA ALA A 300 9.94 9.81 2.85
C ALA A 300 9.69 11.31 3.05
N CYS A 301 9.32 11.72 4.28
CA CYS A 301 9.17 13.13 4.65
C CYS A 301 10.50 13.89 4.61
N LEU A 302 11.57 13.29 5.15
CA LEU A 302 12.90 13.89 5.15
C LEU A 302 13.48 14.04 3.74
N ASN A 303 13.36 13.00 2.90
CA ASN A 303 13.79 13.06 1.51
C ASN A 303 13.01 14.12 0.73
N TYR A 304 11.70 14.23 0.97
CA TYR A 304 10.88 15.28 0.36
C TYR A 304 11.43 16.68 0.67
N LEU A 305 11.75 16.97 1.93
CA LEU A 305 12.34 18.27 2.32
C LEU A 305 13.77 18.45 1.80
N LEU A 306 14.56 17.37 1.73
CA LEU A 306 15.90 17.41 1.11
C LEU A 306 15.83 17.80 -0.37
N HIS A 307 14.94 17.15 -1.15
CA HIS A 307 14.74 17.44 -2.57
C HIS A 307 14.25 18.88 -2.80
N ARG A 308 13.50 19.45 -1.86
CA ARG A 308 13.09 20.86 -1.89
C ARG A 308 14.20 21.83 -1.45
N GLY A 309 15.31 21.30 -0.95
CA GLY A 309 16.42 22.10 -0.48
C GLY A 309 16.16 22.83 0.85
N GLU A 310 15.15 22.40 1.63
CA GLU A 310 14.72 23.02 2.90
C GLU A 310 15.54 22.52 4.11
N ILE A 311 16.16 21.35 3.99
CA ILE A 311 17.00 20.76 5.03
C ILE A 311 18.34 20.29 4.45
N ASN A 312 19.32 20.06 5.33
CA ASN A 312 20.59 19.41 5.02
C ASN A 312 20.65 18.02 5.68
N ARG A 313 21.47 17.13 5.10
CA ARG A 313 21.83 15.83 5.67
C ARG A 313 23.34 15.77 5.87
N SER A 314 23.79 15.34 7.04
CA SER A 314 25.18 15.00 7.36
C SER A 314 25.24 13.59 7.97
N ASN A 315 26.42 12.98 8.00
CA ASN A 315 26.61 11.72 8.70
C ASN A 315 27.60 11.97 9.87
N ASP A 316 27.39 11.29 10.97
CA ASP A 316 28.38 11.23 12.05
C ASP A 316 29.49 10.20 11.76
N ASP A 317 30.46 10.07 12.66
CA ASP A 317 31.57 9.14 12.53
C ASP A 317 31.15 7.66 12.55
N ALA A 318 29.97 7.36 13.08
CA ALA A 318 29.36 6.03 13.05
C ALA A 318 28.56 5.75 11.76
N GLY A 319 28.42 6.76 10.88
CA GLY A 319 27.66 6.63 9.62
C GLY A 319 26.15 6.86 9.77
N VAL A 320 25.67 7.28 10.95
CA VAL A 320 24.26 7.63 11.18
C VAL A 320 23.95 8.97 10.52
N ALA A 321 22.81 9.06 9.82
CA ALA A 321 22.37 10.27 9.14
C ALA A 321 21.64 11.22 10.09
N TRP A 322 22.06 12.49 10.04
CA TRP A 322 21.45 13.59 10.79
C TRP A 322 20.89 14.63 9.83
N TYR A 323 19.70 15.10 10.14
CA TYR A 323 18.95 16.04 9.32
C TYR A 323 18.71 17.32 10.09
N GLN A 324 18.92 18.47 9.44
CA GLN A 324 18.74 19.80 10.04
C GLN A 324 18.15 20.78 9.03
N ALA A 325 17.20 21.61 9.48
CA ALA A 325 16.65 22.70 8.68
C ALA A 325 17.76 23.69 8.27
N LYS A 326 17.64 24.23 7.06
CA LYS A 326 18.48 25.35 6.64
C LYS A 326 18.05 26.61 7.37
N ALA A 327 19.03 27.45 7.73
CA ALA A 327 18.79 28.76 8.30
C ALA A 327 18.07 29.71 7.33
#